data_f631780180231262cb5e62c66368f8d0
#
_entry.id   f631780180231262cb5e62c66368f8d0
#
_cell.length_a   1.000
_cell.length_b   1.000
_cell.length_c   1.000
_cell.angle_alpha   90.00
_cell.angle_beta   90.00
_cell.angle_gamma   90.00
#
_symmetry.space_group_name_H-M   'P 1'
#
loop_
_entity.id
_entity.type
_entity.pdbx_description
1 polymer ?
#
loop_
_entity_poly.entity_id
_entity_poly.type
_entity_poly.pdbx_seq_one_letter_code
_entity_poly.pdbx_strand_id
1 'polypeptide(L)'
;QTDAFTAKVKDGTFYADLTKCKATSSGPVNLMTLASTSPKYMWGMSSDRVSIIDVSNGNFERLAEAGLPGITMKTQEQLNILTSSYSSYSELATAVTGVLGAAPQMSIANGNYVLCDKDNYVYTNAGHIMARYKLKNPNNPKEGIELDSQIKLTPYINNSYTLVGATMTYDGHLLVAAQNALVVLNRELTTVEDTYPLASTQILTNSIAVDENGGVYVASNNKEANGKGLMQKLICKNGKFSDSESDGAWKAEYDGGPATPCIKLGFGTGSTPTLMGFGNDEDKLVVITDGSKRMKL
;
A
#
# COMPACT_ATOMS: atom_id res chain seq x y z
N GLN A 1 -17.50 -17.52 -9.48
CA GLN A 1 -17.96 -16.18 -9.06
C GLN A 1 -19.33 -15.95 -9.68
N THR A 2 -20.33 -15.67 -8.86
CA THR A 2 -21.61 -15.19 -9.35
C THR A 2 -21.56 -13.68 -9.33
N ASP A 3 -21.58 -13.04 -10.48
CA ASP A 3 -21.67 -11.58 -10.64
C ASP A 3 -23.07 -11.05 -10.30
N ALA A 4 -23.66 -11.56 -9.21
CA ALA A 4 -24.98 -11.18 -8.79
C ALA A 4 -24.89 -10.01 -7.80
N PHE A 5 -25.26 -8.83 -8.24
CA PHE A 5 -25.56 -7.74 -7.34
C PHE A 5 -26.87 -8.06 -6.61
N THR A 6 -26.82 -8.04 -5.27
CA THR A 6 -28.00 -8.25 -4.44
C THR A 6 -28.91 -7.02 -4.39
N ALA A 7 -28.45 -5.86 -4.87
CA ALA A 7 -29.22 -4.62 -4.94
C ALA A 7 -29.93 -4.51 -6.29
N LYS A 8 -31.17 -3.98 -6.27
CA LYS A 8 -31.93 -3.72 -7.51
C LYS A 8 -31.32 -2.58 -8.28
N VAL A 9 -31.17 -2.79 -9.60
CA VAL A 9 -30.90 -1.72 -10.55
C VAL A 9 -32.23 -1.13 -10.98
N LYS A 10 -32.42 0.17 -10.79
CA LYS A 10 -33.60 0.91 -11.25
C LYS A 10 -33.16 1.90 -12.31
N ASP A 11 -33.84 1.91 -13.45
CA ASP A 11 -33.57 2.82 -14.57
C ASP A 11 -32.10 2.82 -15.03
N GLY A 12 -31.44 1.65 -14.99
CA GLY A 12 -30.02 1.53 -15.34
C GLY A 12 -29.04 2.11 -14.31
N THR A 13 -29.54 2.62 -13.19
CA THR A 13 -28.72 3.20 -12.12
C THR A 13 -28.71 2.27 -10.91
N PHE A 14 -27.50 2.03 -10.40
CA PHE A 14 -27.31 1.27 -9.16
C PHE A 14 -27.41 2.23 -7.97
N TYR A 15 -28.31 1.91 -7.04
CA TYR A 15 -28.47 2.65 -5.79
C TYR A 15 -28.01 1.79 -4.62
N ALA A 16 -26.98 2.25 -3.90
CA ALA A 16 -26.60 1.64 -2.64
C ALA A 16 -27.68 1.94 -1.57
N ASP A 17 -28.08 0.93 -0.84
CA ASP A 17 -28.92 1.10 0.34
C ASP A 17 -28.06 1.62 1.49
N LEU A 18 -28.05 2.93 1.68
CA LEU A 18 -27.23 3.59 2.70
C LEU A 18 -27.61 3.19 4.13
N THR A 19 -28.81 2.64 4.35
CA THR A 19 -29.20 2.12 5.68
C THR A 19 -28.44 0.86 6.06
N LYS A 20 -27.92 0.15 5.06
CA LYS A 20 -27.06 -1.05 5.22
C LYS A 20 -25.57 -0.74 5.19
N CYS A 21 -25.20 0.49 4.85
CA CYS A 21 -23.81 0.92 4.90
C CYS A 21 -23.43 1.21 6.34
N LYS A 22 -22.38 0.55 6.81
CA LYS A 22 -21.78 0.81 8.12
C LYS A 22 -20.42 1.48 7.91
N ALA A 23 -20.16 2.49 8.70
CA ALA A 23 -18.88 3.20 8.66
C ALA A 23 -18.37 3.45 10.07
N THR A 24 -17.06 3.42 10.23
CA THR A 24 -16.37 3.88 11.43
C THR A 24 -15.34 4.92 11.03
N SER A 25 -15.29 6.02 11.78
CA SER A 25 -14.24 7.03 11.60
C SER A 25 -12.99 6.54 12.31
N SER A 26 -11.96 6.18 11.56
CA SER A 26 -10.73 5.64 12.13
C SER A 26 -9.47 6.39 11.68
N GLY A 27 -9.58 7.66 11.38
CA GLY A 27 -8.46 8.54 11.09
C GLY A 27 -8.63 9.35 9.81
N PRO A 28 -7.74 10.31 9.57
CA PRO A 28 -7.77 11.15 8.38
C PRO A 28 -7.29 10.36 7.19
N VAL A 29 -7.81 10.61 6.03
CA VAL A 29 -7.40 10.15 4.69
C VAL A 29 -6.98 8.66 4.59
N ASN A 30 -7.44 7.98 3.55
CA ASN A 30 -7.03 6.62 3.15
C ASN A 30 -7.16 5.56 4.25
N LEU A 31 -8.39 5.26 4.66
CA LEU A 31 -8.62 4.08 5.47
C LEU A 31 -8.40 2.83 4.62
N MET A 32 -7.37 2.09 4.95
CA MET A 32 -7.13 0.73 4.45
C MET A 32 -7.60 -0.27 5.50
N THR A 33 -8.26 -1.33 5.07
CA THR A 33 -8.67 -2.40 5.96
C THR A 33 -8.06 -3.72 5.54
N LEU A 34 -7.66 -4.52 6.51
CA LEU A 34 -7.07 -5.84 6.32
C LEU A 34 -7.79 -6.88 7.17
N ALA A 35 -7.88 -8.09 6.65
CA ALA A 35 -8.33 -9.21 7.45
C ALA A 35 -7.36 -9.45 8.60
N SER A 36 -7.89 -9.60 9.81
CA SER A 36 -7.16 -10.13 10.96
C SER A 36 -7.12 -11.67 10.87
N THR A 37 -6.24 -12.31 11.62
CA THR A 37 -6.25 -13.77 11.77
C THR A 37 -7.53 -14.29 12.46
N SER A 38 -8.28 -13.42 13.13
CA SER A 38 -9.62 -13.71 13.65
C SER A 38 -10.69 -13.16 12.72
N PRO A 39 -11.70 -13.95 12.31
CA PRO A 39 -12.77 -13.47 11.43
C PRO A 39 -13.72 -12.45 12.10
N LYS A 40 -13.57 -12.22 13.40
CA LYS A 40 -14.36 -11.23 14.15
C LYS A 40 -13.81 -9.81 14.00
N TYR A 41 -12.57 -9.66 13.59
CA TYR A 41 -11.88 -8.38 13.60
C TYR A 41 -11.26 -8.05 12.24
N MET A 42 -11.12 -6.77 11.99
CA MET A 42 -10.32 -6.22 10.90
C MET A 42 -9.32 -5.21 11.44
N TRP A 43 -8.15 -5.19 10.86
CA TRP A 43 -7.22 -4.08 11.04
C TRP A 43 -7.67 -2.89 10.18
N GLY A 44 -7.63 -1.70 10.74
CA GLY A 44 -7.82 -0.44 10.02
C GLY A 44 -6.54 0.37 10.04
N MET A 45 -6.22 1.00 8.93
CA MET A 45 -5.03 1.82 8.77
C MET A 45 -5.42 3.17 8.17
N SER A 46 -4.90 4.23 8.75
CA SER A 46 -5.02 5.57 8.17
C SER A 46 -3.67 6.28 8.19
N SER A 47 -3.63 7.52 7.73
CA SER A 47 -2.37 8.27 7.61
C SER A 47 -1.74 8.66 8.96
N ASP A 48 -2.42 8.45 10.07
CA ASP A 48 -1.93 8.82 11.41
C ASP A 48 -2.02 7.71 12.46
N ARG A 49 -2.73 6.60 12.16
CA ARG A 49 -3.01 5.55 13.16
C ARG A 49 -3.29 4.18 12.58
N VAL A 50 -3.12 3.18 13.46
CA VAL A 50 -3.59 1.80 13.30
C VAL A 50 -4.79 1.61 14.21
N SER A 51 -5.79 0.88 13.77
CA SER A 51 -7.01 0.57 14.53
C SER A 51 -7.32 -0.92 14.46
N ILE A 52 -8.03 -1.44 15.46
CA ILE A 52 -8.69 -2.75 15.40
C ILE A 52 -10.20 -2.56 15.48
N ILE A 53 -10.91 -3.19 14.57
CA ILE A 53 -12.35 -2.98 14.33
C ILE A 53 -13.07 -4.30 14.51
N ASP A 54 -14.10 -4.33 15.35
CA ASP A 54 -14.99 -5.47 15.49
C ASP A 54 -16.01 -5.46 14.34
N VAL A 55 -16.03 -6.54 13.56
CA VAL A 55 -16.95 -6.73 12.43
C VAL A 55 -17.93 -7.87 12.66
N SER A 56 -17.86 -8.52 13.82
CA SER A 56 -18.62 -9.74 14.12
C SER A 56 -20.14 -9.56 14.11
N ASN A 57 -20.61 -8.36 14.46
CA ASN A 57 -22.04 -8.00 14.50
C ASN A 57 -22.47 -7.07 13.36
N GLY A 58 -21.57 -6.78 12.41
CA GLY A 58 -21.81 -5.86 11.31
C GLY A 58 -21.89 -4.38 11.70
N ASN A 59 -21.51 -4.01 12.93
CA ASN A 59 -21.54 -2.62 13.40
C ASN A 59 -20.24 -1.87 13.18
N PHE A 60 -19.14 -2.54 12.84
CA PHE A 60 -17.83 -1.95 12.61
C PHE A 60 -17.37 -1.06 13.77
N GLU A 61 -17.42 -1.62 14.99
CA GLU A 61 -17.02 -0.92 16.21
C GLU A 61 -15.48 -0.86 16.29
N ARG A 62 -14.94 0.35 16.41
CA ARG A 62 -13.51 0.54 16.65
C ARG A 62 -13.21 0.25 18.13
N LEU A 63 -12.37 -0.75 18.39
CA LEU A 63 -12.06 -1.23 19.72
C LEU A 63 -10.84 -0.58 20.33
N ALA A 64 -9.81 -0.33 19.54
CA ALA A 64 -8.57 0.30 19.96
C ALA A 64 -7.83 0.99 18.82
N GLU A 65 -6.91 1.88 19.16
CA GLU A 65 -6.07 2.62 18.23
C GLU A 65 -4.65 2.78 18.78
N ALA A 66 -3.68 2.94 17.87
CA ALA A 66 -2.32 3.35 18.17
C ALA A 66 -1.81 4.31 17.09
N GLY A 67 -1.08 5.35 17.48
CA GLY A 67 -0.49 6.33 16.55
C GLY A 67 0.64 5.73 15.71
N LEU A 68 0.88 6.29 14.53
CA LEU A 68 2.05 5.98 13.72
C LEU A 68 3.31 6.68 14.28
N PRO A 69 4.51 6.10 14.10
CA PRO A 69 5.74 6.67 14.64
C PRO A 69 5.99 8.10 14.14
N GLY A 70 6.16 9.01 15.07
CA GLY A 70 6.43 10.42 14.78
C GLY A 70 5.26 11.22 14.21
N ILE A 71 4.07 10.63 14.12
CA ILE A 71 2.86 11.27 13.61
C ILE A 71 1.90 11.56 14.77
N THR A 72 1.43 12.78 14.86
CA THR A 72 0.40 13.15 15.85
C THR A 72 -0.97 12.74 15.35
N MET A 73 -1.66 11.90 16.12
CA MET A 73 -3.04 11.51 15.82
C MET A 73 -3.96 12.72 15.86
N LYS A 74 -4.83 12.81 14.88
CA LYS A 74 -5.92 13.80 14.89
C LYS A 74 -6.95 13.46 15.94
N THR A 75 -7.45 14.48 16.63
CA THR A 75 -8.53 14.31 17.60
C THR A 75 -9.85 13.98 16.92
N GLN A 76 -10.81 13.43 17.66
CA GLN A 76 -12.15 13.17 17.11
C GLN A 76 -12.83 14.46 16.60
N GLU A 77 -12.60 15.60 17.25
CA GLU A 77 -13.10 16.91 16.81
C GLU A 77 -12.52 17.27 15.43
N GLN A 78 -11.21 17.10 15.22
CA GLN A 78 -10.56 17.33 13.93
C GLN A 78 -11.09 16.38 12.85
N LEU A 79 -11.32 15.09 13.17
CA LEU A 79 -11.93 14.14 12.25
C LEU A 79 -13.36 14.52 11.88
N ASN A 80 -14.15 15.02 12.83
CA ASN A 80 -15.50 15.48 12.57
C ASN A 80 -15.52 16.68 11.60
N ILE A 81 -14.55 17.59 11.70
CA ILE A 81 -14.37 18.66 10.71
C ILE A 81 -14.18 18.09 9.30
N LEU A 82 -13.29 17.09 9.14
CA LEU A 82 -13.00 16.48 7.83
C LEU A 82 -14.21 15.74 7.22
N THR A 83 -15.12 15.25 8.05
CA THR A 83 -16.31 14.48 7.63
C THR A 83 -17.60 15.32 7.61
N SER A 84 -17.53 16.61 7.93
CA SER A 84 -18.68 17.53 7.87
C SER A 84 -19.11 17.82 6.45
N SER A 85 -20.37 18.20 6.26
CA SER A 85 -20.89 18.66 4.98
C SER A 85 -20.50 20.12 4.75
N TYR A 86 -20.02 20.41 3.53
CA TYR A 86 -19.63 21.76 3.10
C TYR A 86 -20.45 22.18 1.89
N SER A 87 -20.79 23.47 1.81
CA SER A 87 -21.60 24.01 0.70
C SER A 87 -20.77 24.33 -0.54
N SER A 88 -19.43 24.43 -0.39
CA SER A 88 -18.52 24.71 -1.50
C SER A 88 -17.17 24.00 -1.35
N TYR A 89 -16.49 23.82 -2.50
CA TYR A 89 -15.11 23.31 -2.51
C TYR A 89 -14.15 24.21 -1.72
N SER A 90 -14.34 25.52 -1.74
CA SER A 90 -13.51 26.47 -1.00
C SER A 90 -13.60 26.27 0.51
N GLU A 91 -14.81 26.06 1.02
CA GLU A 91 -15.02 25.76 2.46
C GLU A 91 -14.39 24.44 2.84
N LEU A 92 -14.59 23.38 2.04
CA LEU A 92 -13.97 22.10 2.25
C LEU A 92 -12.43 22.23 2.25
N ALA A 93 -11.85 22.90 1.26
CA ALA A 93 -10.42 23.09 1.14
C ALA A 93 -9.84 23.85 2.35
N THR A 94 -10.54 24.86 2.85
CA THR A 94 -10.17 25.60 4.05
C THR A 94 -10.20 24.71 5.29
N ALA A 95 -11.25 23.94 5.48
CA ALA A 95 -11.40 23.02 6.61
C ALA A 95 -10.32 21.92 6.59
N VAL A 96 -10.10 21.31 5.42
CA VAL A 96 -9.05 20.30 5.23
C VAL A 96 -7.67 20.88 5.51
N THR A 97 -7.38 22.08 4.99
CA THR A 97 -6.10 22.76 5.25
C THR A 97 -5.93 23.10 6.73
N GLY A 98 -6.99 23.50 7.42
CA GLY A 98 -6.96 23.78 8.87
C GLY A 98 -6.62 22.54 9.71
N VAL A 99 -7.06 21.35 9.30
CA VAL A 99 -6.81 20.09 10.02
C VAL A 99 -5.50 19.43 9.60
N LEU A 100 -5.21 19.39 8.30
CA LEU A 100 -4.08 18.63 7.73
C LEU A 100 -2.85 19.48 7.42
N GLY A 101 -2.98 20.81 7.45
CA GLY A 101 -1.93 21.76 7.08
C GLY A 101 -2.04 22.23 5.64
N ALA A 102 -1.33 23.33 5.33
CA ALA A 102 -1.28 23.88 3.99
C ALA A 102 -0.55 22.93 3.05
N ALA A 103 -1.20 22.61 1.94
CA ALA A 103 -0.93 21.48 1.08
C ALA A 103 -0.79 20.19 1.92
N PRO A 104 -1.82 19.38 1.98
CA PRO A 104 -1.56 17.97 2.06
C PRO A 104 -0.82 17.68 0.76
N GLN A 105 0.44 18.07 0.68
CA GLN A 105 1.37 17.27 -0.11
C GLN A 105 0.94 15.90 0.27
N MET A 106 0.51 15.18 -0.69
CA MET A 106 0.15 13.82 -0.53
C MET A 106 1.31 13.16 0.24
N SER A 107 1.35 13.36 1.55
CA SER A 107 2.07 12.49 2.46
C SER A 107 1.30 11.19 2.43
N ILE A 108 0.96 10.81 1.22
CA ILE A 108 0.42 9.57 0.69
C ILE A 108 1.25 8.42 1.22
N ALA A 109 2.42 8.72 1.70
CA ALA A 109 3.37 7.77 2.19
C ALA A 109 3.04 7.18 3.57
N ASN A 110 2.10 7.72 4.33
CA ASN A 110 1.80 7.19 5.67
C ASN A 110 0.59 6.26 5.61
N GLY A 111 0.77 5.01 6.05
CA GLY A 111 -0.31 4.05 6.18
C GLY A 111 -0.92 3.54 4.87
N ASN A 112 -0.29 3.76 3.73
CA ASN A 112 -0.84 3.34 2.43
C ASN A 112 -0.48 1.90 2.06
N TYR A 113 0.66 1.43 2.53
CA TYR A 113 1.15 0.09 2.23
C TYR A 113 1.15 -0.72 3.51
N VAL A 114 0.22 -1.65 3.59
CA VAL A 114 -0.09 -2.38 4.80
C VAL A 114 -0.21 -3.86 4.51
N LEU A 115 0.26 -4.68 5.41
CA LEU A 115 0.06 -6.12 5.36
C LEU A 115 -0.12 -6.67 6.77
N CYS A 116 -0.81 -7.80 6.87
CA CYS A 116 -0.97 -8.55 8.10
C CYS A 116 -0.38 -9.94 7.90
N ASP A 117 0.44 -10.41 8.83
CA ASP A 117 1.03 -11.73 8.75
C ASP A 117 0.20 -12.81 9.48
N LYS A 118 0.65 -14.07 9.38
CA LYS A 118 -0.03 -15.22 9.98
C LYS A 118 -0.15 -15.17 11.50
N ASP A 119 0.69 -14.38 12.17
CA ASP A 119 0.70 -14.23 13.62
C ASP A 119 -0.04 -12.95 14.07
N ASN A 120 -0.80 -12.33 13.14
CA ASN A 120 -1.60 -11.13 13.34
C ASN A 120 -0.79 -9.86 13.64
N TYR A 121 0.48 -9.81 13.24
CA TYR A 121 1.23 -8.56 13.22
C TYR A 121 0.85 -7.75 11.99
N VAL A 122 0.69 -6.45 12.16
CA VAL A 122 0.42 -5.50 11.09
C VAL A 122 1.67 -4.67 10.81
N TYR A 123 2.01 -4.57 9.55
CA TYR A 123 3.12 -3.78 9.05
C TYR A 123 2.59 -2.59 8.27
N THR A 124 3.16 -1.42 8.52
CA THR A 124 2.81 -0.19 7.80
C THR A 124 3.98 0.79 7.82
N ASN A 125 3.85 1.89 7.10
CA ASN A 125 4.86 2.93 7.08
C ASN A 125 4.39 4.27 7.66
N ALA A 126 5.35 4.99 8.26
CA ALA A 126 5.24 6.40 8.60
C ALA A 126 6.42 7.13 7.95
N GLY A 127 6.19 7.75 6.80
CA GLY A 127 7.28 8.26 5.95
C GLY A 127 8.27 7.14 5.60
N HIS A 128 9.53 7.31 6.00
CA HIS A 128 10.60 6.33 5.78
C HIS A 128 10.80 5.35 6.95
N ILE A 129 9.86 5.27 7.87
CA ILE A 129 9.88 4.30 8.97
C ILE A 129 8.92 3.18 8.62
N MET A 130 9.40 1.94 8.61
CA MET A 130 8.53 0.75 8.66
C MET A 130 8.26 0.43 10.11
N ALA A 131 7.02 0.14 10.44
CA ALA A 131 6.54 -0.14 11.79
C ALA A 131 5.71 -1.42 11.82
N ARG A 132 5.86 -2.21 12.87
CA ARG A 132 5.11 -3.43 13.14
C ARG A 132 4.31 -3.27 14.42
N TYR A 133 3.02 -3.60 14.35
CA TYR A 133 2.10 -3.52 15.47
C TYR A 133 1.50 -4.88 15.78
N LYS A 134 1.08 -5.05 17.03
CA LYS A 134 0.33 -6.22 17.51
C LYS A 134 -0.74 -5.80 18.51
N LEU A 135 -1.67 -6.70 18.80
CA LEU A 135 -2.57 -6.55 19.94
C LEU A 135 -1.80 -6.78 21.25
N LYS A 136 -2.05 -5.97 22.28
CA LYS A 136 -1.53 -6.20 23.62
C LYS A 136 -2.03 -7.52 24.20
N ASN A 137 -3.28 -7.84 23.92
CA ASN A 137 -3.89 -9.10 24.25
C ASN A 137 -4.67 -9.63 23.04
N PRO A 138 -4.20 -10.71 22.37
CA PRO A 138 -4.91 -11.28 21.22
C PRO A 138 -6.32 -11.75 21.50
N ASN A 139 -6.64 -12.10 22.76
CA ASN A 139 -7.95 -12.57 23.19
C ASN A 139 -8.89 -11.42 23.57
N ASN A 140 -8.36 -10.22 23.81
CA ASN A 140 -9.14 -9.03 24.16
C ASN A 140 -8.57 -7.78 23.47
N PRO A 141 -8.95 -7.52 22.21
CA PRO A 141 -8.44 -6.36 21.46
C PRO A 141 -8.73 -4.99 22.10
N LYS A 142 -9.71 -4.90 23.02
CA LYS A 142 -10.01 -3.65 23.77
C LYS A 142 -8.87 -3.22 24.70
N GLU A 143 -7.95 -4.12 25.04
CA GLU A 143 -6.77 -3.76 25.85
C GLU A 143 -5.74 -2.94 25.08
N GLY A 144 -5.90 -2.85 23.77
CA GLY A 144 -5.15 -1.92 22.94
C GLY A 144 -4.20 -2.58 21.95
N ILE A 145 -3.57 -1.69 21.19
CA ILE A 145 -2.54 -1.99 20.20
C ILE A 145 -1.21 -1.47 20.73
N GLU A 146 -0.12 -2.17 20.46
CA GLU A 146 1.22 -1.68 20.78
C GLU A 146 2.13 -1.72 19.54
N LEU A 147 3.03 -0.77 19.47
CA LEU A 147 4.15 -0.76 18.53
C LEU A 147 5.15 -1.82 19.01
N ASP A 148 5.30 -2.90 18.23
CA ASP A 148 6.20 -3.99 18.55
C ASP A 148 7.65 -3.69 18.15
N SER A 149 7.82 -3.20 16.90
CA SER A 149 9.13 -2.82 16.38
C SER A 149 9.00 -1.78 15.27
N GLN A 150 10.11 -1.09 14.99
CA GLN A 150 10.21 -0.16 13.87
C GLN A 150 11.65 -0.04 13.38
N ILE A 151 11.81 0.28 12.10
CA ILE A 151 13.11 0.51 11.47
C ILE A 151 13.05 1.72 10.54
N LYS A 152 14.07 2.57 10.60
CA LYS A 152 14.21 3.73 9.73
C LYS A 152 15.02 3.36 8.49
N LEU A 153 14.49 3.66 7.30
CA LEU A 153 15.08 3.27 6.02
C LEU A 153 15.95 4.36 5.38
N THR A 154 16.01 5.56 5.95
CA THR A 154 16.81 6.68 5.38
C THR A 154 18.31 6.40 5.17
N PRO A 155 18.96 5.47 5.88
CA PRO A 155 20.33 5.08 5.55
C PRO A 155 20.46 4.26 4.25
N TYR A 156 19.37 3.69 3.75
CA TYR A 156 19.33 2.72 2.65
C TYR A 156 18.64 3.24 1.40
N ILE A 157 17.81 4.27 1.53
CA ILE A 157 17.08 4.91 0.45
C ILE A 157 17.30 6.41 0.47
N ASN A 158 17.18 7.05 -0.69
CA ASN A 158 17.30 8.50 -0.78
C ASN A 158 16.06 9.18 -0.17
N ASN A 159 16.28 10.12 0.75
CA ASN A 159 15.23 10.85 1.48
C ASN A 159 14.27 11.68 0.59
N SER A 160 14.67 11.97 -0.65
CA SER A 160 13.81 12.67 -1.61
C SER A 160 12.72 11.79 -2.21
N TYR A 161 12.77 10.48 -1.97
CA TYR A 161 11.84 9.49 -2.52
C TYR A 161 10.97 8.89 -1.41
N THR A 162 9.73 8.57 -1.77
CA THR A 162 8.76 7.95 -0.85
C THR A 162 8.73 6.44 -1.00
N LEU A 163 8.17 5.76 0.00
CA LEU A 163 7.80 4.36 -0.10
C LEU A 163 6.55 4.22 -0.97
N VAL A 164 6.54 3.23 -1.86
CA VAL A 164 5.47 3.01 -2.85
C VAL A 164 4.95 1.57 -2.85
N GLY A 165 5.41 0.73 -1.94
CA GLY A 165 4.93 -0.63 -1.80
C GLY A 165 5.55 -1.34 -0.61
N ALA A 166 4.81 -2.30 -0.08
CA ALA A 166 5.32 -3.29 0.88
C ALA A 166 4.61 -4.62 0.63
N THR A 167 5.35 -5.71 0.69
CA THR A 167 4.83 -7.07 0.61
C THR A 167 5.73 -8.01 1.40
N MET A 168 5.33 -9.26 1.54
CA MET A 168 6.12 -10.28 2.23
C MET A 168 6.45 -11.41 1.25
N THR A 169 7.69 -11.86 1.26
CA THR A 169 8.11 -13.04 0.50
C THR A 169 7.54 -14.31 1.14
N TYR A 170 7.48 -15.38 0.38
CA TYR A 170 6.98 -16.66 0.89
C TYR A 170 7.90 -17.31 1.94
N ASP A 171 9.17 -16.92 1.98
CA ASP A 171 10.14 -17.34 3.02
C ASP A 171 10.16 -16.38 4.23
N GLY A 172 9.27 -15.36 4.27
CA GLY A 172 8.95 -14.56 5.45
C GLY A 172 9.75 -13.28 5.62
N HIS A 173 10.41 -12.77 4.57
CA HIS A 173 11.07 -11.47 4.59
C HIS A 173 10.10 -10.37 4.16
N LEU A 174 10.20 -9.19 4.77
CA LEU A 174 9.45 -8.02 4.35
C LEU A 174 10.19 -7.29 3.21
N LEU A 175 9.53 -7.16 2.07
CA LEU A 175 10.00 -6.36 0.94
C LEU A 175 9.35 -4.99 0.95
N VAL A 176 10.15 -3.95 0.88
CA VAL A 176 9.69 -2.56 0.79
C VAL A 176 10.17 -1.95 -0.53
N ALA A 177 9.25 -1.41 -1.28
CA ALA A 177 9.54 -0.66 -2.49
C ALA A 177 9.59 0.83 -2.17
N ALA A 178 10.73 1.46 -2.39
CA ALA A 178 10.87 2.91 -2.47
C ALA A 178 10.94 3.33 -3.95
N GLN A 179 10.69 4.59 -4.23
CA GLN A 179 10.71 5.09 -5.61
C GLN A 179 12.06 4.85 -6.34
N ASN A 180 13.16 4.71 -5.62
CA ASN A 180 14.50 4.56 -6.18
C ASN A 180 15.21 3.24 -5.84
N ALA A 181 14.60 2.40 -5.00
CA ALA A 181 15.23 1.16 -4.53
C ALA A 181 14.20 0.17 -3.99
N LEU A 182 14.59 -1.09 -3.93
CA LEU A 182 13.94 -2.11 -3.11
C LEU A 182 14.80 -2.37 -1.87
N VAL A 183 14.13 -2.68 -0.77
CA VAL A 183 14.77 -3.01 0.51
C VAL A 183 14.15 -4.29 1.04
N VAL A 184 14.97 -5.23 1.47
CA VAL A 184 14.51 -6.43 2.17
C VAL A 184 14.88 -6.35 3.65
N LEU A 185 13.92 -6.69 4.48
CA LEU A 185 13.99 -6.62 5.94
C LEU A 185 13.67 -7.99 6.53
N ASN A 186 14.29 -8.30 7.67
CA ASN A 186 13.77 -9.40 8.47
C ASN A 186 12.36 -9.07 8.98
N ARG A 187 11.59 -10.10 9.27
CA ARG A 187 10.19 -9.99 9.72
C ARG A 187 10.04 -9.18 11.01
N GLU A 188 11.05 -9.18 11.87
CA GLU A 188 11.06 -8.46 13.15
C GLU A 188 11.34 -6.97 13.01
N LEU A 189 11.65 -6.47 11.82
CA LEU A 189 12.07 -5.09 11.54
C LEU A 189 13.28 -4.64 12.35
N THR A 190 14.22 -5.54 12.62
CA THR A 190 15.47 -5.23 13.34
C THR A 190 16.65 -5.04 12.42
N THR A 191 16.57 -5.57 11.19
CA THR A 191 17.69 -5.60 10.26
C THR A 191 17.23 -5.36 8.83
N VAL A 192 17.95 -4.49 8.11
CA VAL A 192 17.95 -4.45 6.64
C VAL A 192 18.92 -5.50 6.15
N GLU A 193 18.44 -6.47 5.42
CA GLU A 193 19.22 -7.64 4.99
C GLU A 193 19.89 -7.39 3.64
N ASP A 194 19.19 -6.64 2.76
CA ASP A 194 19.73 -6.25 1.46
C ASP A 194 19.00 -5.06 0.85
N THR A 195 19.61 -4.45 -0.17
CA THR A 195 19.02 -3.36 -0.95
C THR A 195 19.35 -3.53 -2.43
N TYR A 196 18.37 -3.25 -3.29
CA TYR A 196 18.55 -3.25 -4.73
C TYR A 196 18.22 -1.86 -5.29
N PRO A 197 19.23 -1.06 -5.71
CA PRO A 197 19.00 0.25 -6.30
C PRO A 197 18.44 0.11 -7.72
N LEU A 198 17.47 0.95 -8.06
CA LEU A 198 17.01 1.05 -9.44
C LEU A 198 18.01 1.82 -10.30
N ALA A 199 17.98 1.57 -11.61
CA ALA A 199 18.73 2.38 -12.57
C ALA A 199 18.37 3.87 -12.40
N SER A 200 19.34 4.76 -12.53
CA SER A 200 19.19 6.21 -12.27
C SER A 200 18.10 6.88 -13.10
N THR A 201 17.78 6.34 -14.27
CA THR A 201 16.71 6.80 -15.17
C THR A 201 15.32 6.28 -14.78
N GLN A 202 15.23 5.33 -13.85
CA GLN A 202 14.01 4.65 -13.48
C GLN A 202 13.45 5.13 -12.13
N ILE A 203 12.14 5.05 -11.98
CA ILE A 203 11.41 5.37 -10.76
C ILE A 203 10.24 4.39 -10.57
N LEU A 204 10.04 3.91 -9.36
CA LEU A 204 8.84 3.18 -8.99
C LEU A 204 7.71 4.15 -8.62
N THR A 205 6.51 3.83 -9.05
CA THR A 205 5.31 4.62 -8.76
C THR A 205 4.18 3.80 -8.15
N ASN A 206 4.37 2.48 -8.05
CA ASN A 206 3.40 1.56 -7.46
C ASN A 206 4.11 0.36 -6.82
N SER A 207 3.32 -0.52 -6.23
CA SER A 207 3.76 -1.68 -5.48
C SER A 207 4.37 -2.77 -6.39
N ILE A 208 4.81 -3.84 -5.77
CA ILE A 208 5.51 -4.99 -6.36
C ILE A 208 4.69 -6.25 -6.14
N ALA A 209 4.96 -7.29 -6.93
CA ALA A 209 4.39 -8.62 -6.73
C ALA A 209 5.51 -9.63 -6.43
N VAL A 210 5.16 -10.73 -5.75
CA VAL A 210 6.09 -11.81 -5.42
C VAL A 210 5.48 -13.16 -5.75
N ASP A 211 6.32 -14.14 -6.09
CA ASP A 211 5.92 -15.53 -6.27
C ASP A 211 6.55 -16.45 -5.22
N GLU A 212 6.05 -17.68 -5.16
CA GLU A 212 6.47 -18.70 -4.20
C GLU A 212 7.91 -19.22 -4.41
N ASN A 213 8.53 -18.89 -5.54
CA ASN A 213 9.90 -19.31 -5.90
C ASN A 213 10.94 -18.21 -5.60
N GLY A 214 10.51 -17.12 -4.96
CA GLY A 214 11.34 -15.96 -4.65
C GLY A 214 11.43 -14.94 -5.77
N GLY A 215 10.58 -15.03 -6.79
CA GLY A 215 10.45 -13.99 -7.83
C GLY A 215 9.86 -12.71 -7.25
N VAL A 216 10.50 -11.58 -7.54
CA VAL A 216 10.06 -10.23 -7.18
C VAL A 216 9.86 -9.44 -8.46
N TYR A 217 8.63 -9.07 -8.73
CA TYR A 217 8.21 -8.45 -9.99
C TYR A 217 8.01 -6.96 -9.82
N VAL A 218 8.75 -6.18 -10.59
CA VAL A 218 8.89 -4.73 -10.43
C VAL A 218 8.67 -4.04 -11.77
N ALA A 219 7.67 -3.18 -11.86
CA ALA A 219 7.45 -2.33 -13.03
C ALA A 219 7.88 -0.89 -12.71
N SER A 220 9.00 -0.45 -13.26
CA SER A 220 9.51 0.91 -13.09
C SER A 220 9.24 1.78 -14.30
N ASN A 221 9.07 3.07 -14.08
CA ASN A 221 8.84 4.06 -15.13
C ASN A 221 10.13 4.80 -15.44
N ASN A 222 10.30 5.26 -16.68
CA ASN A 222 11.31 6.26 -16.96
C ASN A 222 10.95 7.60 -16.30
N LYS A 223 11.93 8.34 -15.83
CA LYS A 223 11.77 9.69 -15.25
C LYS A 223 11.39 10.72 -16.30
N GLU A 224 11.65 10.43 -17.57
CA GLU A 224 11.34 11.30 -18.69
C GLU A 224 10.11 10.82 -19.44
N ALA A 225 9.30 11.77 -19.92
CA ALA A 225 8.13 11.47 -20.75
C ALA A 225 8.55 10.73 -22.03
N ASN A 226 7.74 9.74 -22.44
CA ASN A 226 8.00 8.85 -23.57
C ASN A 226 9.26 7.97 -23.46
N GLY A 227 9.95 8.01 -22.32
CA GLY A 227 11.07 7.11 -22.06
C GLY A 227 10.59 5.68 -21.79
N LYS A 228 11.45 4.68 -22.03
CA LYS A 228 11.13 3.27 -21.80
C LYS A 228 11.05 2.97 -20.30
N GLY A 229 9.95 2.37 -19.88
CA GLY A 229 9.84 1.72 -18.56
C GLY A 229 10.46 0.32 -18.60
N LEU A 230 10.72 -0.24 -17.43
CA LEU A 230 11.27 -1.59 -17.28
C LEU A 230 10.34 -2.45 -16.44
N MET A 231 9.93 -3.59 -17.01
CA MET A 231 9.39 -4.71 -16.25
C MET A 231 10.53 -5.65 -15.91
N GLN A 232 10.76 -5.92 -14.62
CA GLN A 232 11.87 -6.74 -14.13
C GLN A 232 11.35 -7.83 -13.22
N LYS A 233 11.93 -9.01 -13.35
CA LYS A 233 11.91 -10.04 -12.32
C LYS A 233 13.28 -10.08 -11.67
N LEU A 234 13.33 -9.86 -10.38
CA LEU A 234 14.47 -10.17 -9.52
C LEU A 234 14.20 -11.47 -8.78
N ILE A 235 15.24 -12.08 -8.25
CA ILE A 235 15.12 -13.20 -7.33
C ILE A 235 15.51 -12.70 -5.93
N CYS A 236 14.65 -12.95 -4.94
CA CYS A 236 14.93 -12.68 -3.53
C CYS A 236 14.83 -14.01 -2.77
N LYS A 237 15.96 -14.48 -2.25
CA LYS A 237 16.04 -15.71 -1.44
C LYS A 237 16.90 -15.47 -0.22
N ASN A 238 16.45 -15.95 0.93
CA ASN A 238 17.16 -15.78 2.20
C ASN A 238 17.56 -14.31 2.45
N GLY A 239 16.66 -13.38 2.13
CA GLY A 239 16.88 -11.95 2.32
C GLY A 239 17.91 -11.31 1.36
N LYS A 240 18.27 -11.94 0.24
CA LYS A 240 19.24 -11.42 -0.74
C LYS A 240 18.64 -11.32 -2.13
N PHE A 241 18.89 -10.18 -2.79
CA PHE A 241 18.51 -9.97 -4.18
C PHE A 241 19.56 -10.54 -5.15
N SER A 242 19.04 -11.07 -6.26
CA SER A 242 19.83 -11.39 -7.46
C SER A 242 19.11 -10.87 -8.69
N ASP A 243 19.85 -10.24 -9.61
CA ASP A 243 19.39 -9.87 -10.94
C ASP A 243 20.05 -10.71 -12.05
N SER A 244 20.66 -11.82 -11.66
CA SER A 244 21.31 -12.77 -12.58
C SER A 244 20.28 -13.62 -13.32
N GLU A 245 20.41 -13.71 -14.64
CA GLU A 245 19.58 -14.59 -15.46
C GLU A 245 19.76 -16.08 -15.10
N SER A 246 20.96 -16.47 -14.62
CA SER A 246 21.20 -17.82 -14.15
C SER A 246 20.37 -18.20 -12.93
N ASP A 247 19.92 -17.21 -12.15
CA ASP A 247 19.04 -17.41 -10.99
C ASP A 247 17.55 -17.32 -11.37
N GLY A 248 17.26 -16.97 -12.62
CA GLY A 248 15.91 -16.83 -13.16
C GLY A 248 15.37 -15.39 -13.18
N ALA A 249 16.24 -14.39 -13.00
CA ALA A 249 15.89 -13.00 -13.18
C ALA A 249 15.80 -12.64 -14.68
N TRP A 250 15.04 -11.57 -15.00
CA TRP A 250 14.94 -11.06 -16.37
C TRP A 250 14.49 -9.60 -16.37
N LYS A 251 14.67 -8.92 -17.53
CA LYS A 251 14.25 -7.54 -17.78
C LYS A 251 13.60 -7.44 -19.17
N ALA A 252 12.54 -6.65 -19.26
CA ALA A 252 11.88 -6.30 -20.52
C ALA A 252 11.49 -4.83 -20.51
N GLU A 253 11.68 -4.16 -21.64
CA GLU A 253 11.23 -2.77 -21.82
C GLU A 253 9.76 -2.71 -22.21
N TYR A 254 9.08 -1.66 -21.77
CA TYR A 254 7.73 -1.31 -22.22
C TYR A 254 7.61 0.19 -22.52
N ASP A 255 6.57 0.57 -23.27
CA ASP A 255 6.40 1.94 -23.71
C ASP A 255 5.95 2.86 -22.56
N GLY A 256 6.75 3.90 -22.30
CA GLY A 256 6.31 5.02 -21.49
C GLY A 256 5.37 5.94 -22.28
N GLY A 257 4.76 6.88 -21.61
CA GLY A 257 3.78 7.80 -22.16
C GLY A 257 4.18 9.27 -22.08
N PRO A 258 3.37 10.12 -22.71
CA PRO A 258 3.58 11.57 -22.67
C PRO A 258 3.30 12.13 -21.28
N ALA A 259 3.83 13.32 -21.01
CA ALA A 259 3.33 14.14 -19.92
C ALA A 259 1.85 14.45 -20.15
N THR A 260 1.03 14.25 -19.12
CA THR A 260 -0.41 14.51 -19.17
C THR A 260 -0.76 15.63 -18.19
N PRO A 261 -1.80 16.43 -18.46
CA PRO A 261 -2.24 17.49 -17.54
C PRO A 261 -2.99 16.97 -16.30
N CYS A 262 -3.12 15.64 -16.17
CA CYS A 262 -3.73 15.01 -15.00
C CYS A 262 -2.68 14.59 -13.97
N ILE A 263 -3.12 14.31 -12.74
CA ILE A 263 -2.25 13.74 -11.70
C ILE A 263 -1.83 12.33 -12.15
N LYS A 264 -0.53 12.19 -12.46
CA LYS A 264 0.10 10.93 -12.82
C LYS A 264 1.40 10.81 -12.07
N LEU A 265 1.59 9.71 -11.35
CA LEU A 265 2.78 9.51 -10.51
C LEU A 265 4.04 9.16 -11.32
N GLY A 266 3.91 8.99 -12.64
CA GLY A 266 5.03 8.70 -13.54
C GLY A 266 4.57 8.59 -14.99
N PHE A 267 5.47 8.33 -15.92
CA PHE A 267 5.19 8.27 -17.36
C PHE A 267 5.00 6.84 -17.90
N GLY A 268 5.07 5.83 -17.05
CA GLY A 268 4.89 4.43 -17.42
C GLY A 268 3.57 3.85 -16.91
N THR A 269 3.62 2.56 -16.57
CA THR A 269 2.50 1.88 -15.92
C THR A 269 2.19 2.48 -14.55
N GLY A 270 0.93 2.63 -14.24
CA GLY A 270 0.46 2.94 -12.89
C GLY A 270 0.04 1.69 -12.12
N SER A 271 0.30 0.50 -12.66
CA SER A 271 -0.19 -0.78 -12.13
C SER A 271 0.87 -1.51 -11.31
N THR A 272 0.45 -2.17 -10.24
CA THR A 272 1.21 -3.27 -9.66
C THR A 272 1.19 -4.44 -10.64
N PRO A 273 2.31 -5.15 -10.89
CA PRO A 273 2.30 -6.32 -11.74
C PRO A 273 1.31 -7.38 -11.26
N THR A 274 0.53 -7.93 -12.18
CA THR A 274 -0.40 -9.03 -11.90
C THR A 274 0.18 -10.33 -12.42
N LEU A 275 0.36 -11.30 -11.54
CA LEU A 275 0.83 -12.63 -11.90
C LEU A 275 -0.36 -13.49 -12.33
N MET A 276 -0.24 -14.18 -13.48
CA MET A 276 -1.24 -15.10 -14.00
C MET A 276 -0.61 -16.46 -14.29
N GLY A 277 -1.42 -17.50 -14.30
CA GLY A 277 -1.01 -18.89 -14.40
C GLY A 277 -0.77 -19.51 -13.04
N PHE A 278 -1.54 -20.54 -12.70
CA PHE A 278 -1.56 -21.17 -11.39
C PHE A 278 -1.20 -22.64 -11.49
N GLY A 279 -0.56 -23.18 -10.46
CA GLY A 279 -0.25 -24.59 -10.38
C GLY A 279 0.63 -25.06 -11.52
N ASN A 280 0.11 -25.99 -12.31
CA ASN A 280 0.81 -26.63 -13.45
C ASN A 280 0.53 -25.94 -14.79
N ASP A 281 -0.04 -24.74 -14.80
CA ASP A 281 -0.23 -24.00 -16.04
C ASP A 281 1.10 -23.79 -16.76
N GLU A 282 1.14 -24.09 -18.06
CA GLU A 282 2.35 -23.91 -18.88
C GLU A 282 2.64 -22.42 -19.10
N ASP A 283 1.58 -21.61 -19.24
CA ASP A 283 1.68 -20.16 -19.47
C ASP A 283 1.66 -19.40 -18.15
N LYS A 284 2.84 -19.03 -17.66
CA LYS A 284 2.99 -18.12 -16.51
C LYS A 284 3.30 -16.73 -17.02
N LEU A 285 2.35 -15.82 -16.84
CA LEU A 285 2.40 -14.47 -17.38
C LEU A 285 2.54 -13.44 -16.28
N VAL A 286 3.18 -12.32 -16.61
CA VAL A 286 3.14 -11.09 -15.83
C VAL A 286 2.42 -10.04 -16.66
N VAL A 287 1.35 -9.48 -16.11
CA VAL A 287 0.49 -8.54 -16.81
C VAL A 287 0.65 -7.16 -16.21
N ILE A 288 0.94 -6.17 -17.05
CA ILE A 288 0.96 -4.74 -16.73
C ILE A 288 0.28 -3.96 -17.86
N THR A 289 -0.15 -2.74 -17.58
CA THR A 289 -0.50 -1.78 -18.64
C THR A 289 0.73 -0.94 -19.00
N ASP A 290 0.83 -0.47 -20.23
CA ASP A 290 1.86 0.49 -20.62
C ASP A 290 1.46 1.95 -20.26
N GLY A 291 2.36 2.91 -20.52
CA GLY A 291 2.11 4.33 -20.32
C GLY A 291 1.65 5.08 -21.57
N SER A 292 1.42 4.41 -22.68
CA SER A 292 1.07 5.02 -23.95
C SER A 292 -0.22 5.81 -23.91
N LYS A 293 -0.39 6.80 -24.82
CA LYS A 293 -1.63 7.58 -24.94
C LYS A 293 -2.85 6.68 -25.15
N ARG A 294 -2.70 5.60 -25.90
CA ARG A 294 -3.64 4.48 -25.98
C ARG A 294 -2.98 3.31 -25.27
N MET A 295 -3.36 3.11 -24.01
CA MET A 295 -2.81 2.03 -23.20
C MET A 295 -2.98 0.67 -23.87
N LYS A 296 -1.94 -0.14 -23.73
CA LYS A 296 -1.90 -1.55 -24.13
C LYS A 296 -1.72 -2.42 -22.90
N LEU A 297 -2.18 -3.62 -22.99
CA LEU A 297 -1.94 -4.68 -22.01
C LEU A 297 -0.85 -5.60 -22.53
#